data_f98887e49c87441d9608778b8e20df82
#
_entry.id   f98887e49c87441d9608778b8e20df82
#
_cell.length_a   1.000
_cell.length_b   1.000
_cell.length_c   1.000
_cell.angle_alpha   90.00
_cell.angle_beta   90.00
_cell.angle_gamma   90.00
#
_symmetry.space_group_name_H-M   'P 1'
#
loop_
_entity.id
_entity.type
_entity.pdbx_description
1 polymer ?
#
loop_
_entity_poly.entity_id
_entity_poly.type
_entity_poly.pdbx_seq_one_letter_code
_entity_poly.pdbx_strand_id
1 'polypeptide(L)'
;MWLRRKSPDEAVRLVMVATDRSETAERAVRFAAEMASRYEAELLVLRVLVGGNGARAEVVRDLEEYVGGLEGERKRSAVVSGDDPADTIVEAARREKADVLVVGSVGMSGRLEFLLRNVPNRVSHNAPCTVVIVQTHREDA
;
A
#
# COMPACT_ATOMS: atom_id res chain seq x y z
N MET A 1 -21.64 -24.30 15.97
CA MET A 1 -20.67 -23.32 15.82
C MET A 1 -21.22 -21.93 15.61
N TRP A 2 -20.61 -21.05 16.20
CA TRP A 2 -21.06 -19.70 16.05
C TRP A 2 -20.07 -18.94 15.20
N LEU A 3 -20.53 -18.35 14.17
CA LEU A 3 -19.76 -17.40 13.40
C LEU A 3 -20.46 -16.09 13.59
N ARG A 4 -19.85 -15.28 14.40
CA ARG A 4 -20.41 -13.98 14.61
C ARG A 4 -20.14 -13.13 13.38
N ARG A 5 -21.18 -12.59 12.82
CA ARG A 5 -21.01 -11.64 11.74
C ARG A 5 -20.41 -10.36 12.30
N LYS A 6 -19.39 -9.87 11.65
CA LYS A 6 -18.89 -8.55 11.97
C LYS A 6 -19.93 -7.53 11.56
N SER A 7 -20.06 -6.49 12.36
CA SER A 7 -20.89 -5.38 11.97
C SER A 7 -20.27 -4.73 10.73
N PRO A 8 -21.04 -3.98 9.94
CA PRO A 8 -20.48 -3.28 8.78
C PRO A 8 -19.30 -2.39 9.14
N ASP A 9 -19.28 -1.84 10.35
CA ASP A 9 -18.21 -0.95 10.76
C ASP A 9 -16.91 -1.69 11.07
N GLU A 10 -16.99 -2.98 11.37
CA GLU A 10 -15.84 -3.81 11.70
C GLU A 10 -15.31 -4.58 10.50
N ALA A 11 -16.04 -4.59 9.41
CA ALA A 11 -15.64 -5.35 8.24
C ALA A 11 -14.45 -4.68 7.54
N VAL A 12 -13.49 -5.50 7.11
CA VAL A 12 -12.41 -5.01 6.27
C VAL A 12 -12.94 -4.98 4.84
N ARG A 13 -13.06 -3.81 4.26
CA ARG A 13 -13.60 -3.62 2.93
C ARG A 13 -12.57 -3.12 1.93
N LEU A 14 -11.57 -2.41 2.43
CA LEU A 14 -10.52 -1.86 1.58
C LEU A 14 -9.16 -2.06 2.23
N VAL A 15 -8.31 -2.78 1.52
CA VAL A 15 -6.90 -2.93 1.88
C VAL A 15 -6.10 -2.08 0.92
N MET A 16 -5.33 -1.14 1.44
CA MET A 16 -4.49 -0.26 0.64
C MET A 16 -3.04 -0.64 0.88
N VAL A 17 -2.23 -0.67 -0.17
CA VAL A 17 -0.80 -0.91 -0.05
C VAL A 17 -0.06 0.15 -0.83
N ALA A 18 0.99 0.69 -0.23
CA ALA A 18 1.86 1.64 -0.91
C ALA A 18 3.06 0.89 -1.49
N THR A 19 3.40 1.20 -2.72
CA THR A 19 4.52 0.57 -3.39
C THR A 19 5.33 1.60 -4.16
N ASP A 20 6.63 1.38 -4.25
CA ASP A 20 7.50 2.15 -5.14
C ASP A 20 7.93 1.29 -6.34
N ARG A 21 7.32 0.14 -6.49
CA ARG A 21 7.60 -0.84 -7.54
C ARG A 21 8.99 -1.43 -7.47
N SER A 22 9.67 -1.27 -6.34
CA SER A 22 10.96 -1.93 -6.14
C SER A 22 10.74 -3.42 -5.90
N GLU A 23 11.81 -4.16 -6.04
CA GLU A 23 11.79 -5.60 -5.81
C GLU A 23 11.37 -5.94 -4.38
N THR A 24 11.85 -5.17 -3.42
CA THR A 24 11.49 -5.40 -2.02
C THR A 24 10.05 -5.05 -1.74
N ALA A 25 9.51 -4.04 -2.42
CA ALA A 25 8.12 -3.64 -2.22
C ALA A 25 7.14 -4.69 -2.69
N GLU A 26 7.55 -5.54 -3.61
CA GLU A 26 6.69 -6.59 -4.15
C GLU A 26 6.13 -7.49 -3.05
N ARG A 27 6.93 -7.74 -2.03
CA ARG A 27 6.50 -8.60 -0.93
C ARG A 27 5.32 -7.99 -0.18
N ALA A 28 5.34 -6.68 0.03
CA ALA A 28 4.23 -6.01 0.69
C ALA A 28 2.97 -6.05 -0.17
N VAL A 29 3.13 -5.87 -1.49
CA VAL A 29 1.97 -5.92 -2.38
C VAL A 29 1.34 -7.31 -2.38
N ARG A 30 2.15 -8.36 -2.44
CA ARG A 30 1.64 -9.72 -2.41
C ARG A 30 0.90 -10.01 -1.12
N PHE A 31 1.45 -9.55 0.00
CA PHE A 31 0.79 -9.73 1.28
C PHE A 31 -0.56 -9.03 1.30
N ALA A 32 -0.60 -7.79 0.81
CA ALA A 32 -1.84 -7.03 0.78
C ALA A 32 -2.87 -7.69 -0.13
N ALA A 33 -2.44 -8.21 -1.28
CA ALA A 33 -3.36 -8.88 -2.20
C ALA A 33 -3.95 -10.13 -1.57
N GLU A 34 -3.12 -10.91 -0.87
CA GLU A 34 -3.62 -12.08 -0.17
C GLU A 34 -4.59 -11.70 0.94
N MET A 35 -4.26 -10.66 1.70
CA MET A 35 -5.14 -10.17 2.75
C MET A 35 -6.48 -9.73 2.19
N ALA A 36 -6.47 -8.95 1.11
CA ALA A 36 -7.70 -8.49 0.49
C ALA A 36 -8.54 -9.68 0.03
N SER A 37 -7.90 -10.68 -0.55
CA SER A 37 -8.61 -11.87 -1.00
C SER A 37 -9.27 -12.62 0.17
N ARG A 38 -8.55 -12.79 1.26
CA ARG A 38 -9.08 -13.50 2.42
C ARG A 38 -10.23 -12.78 3.09
N TYR A 39 -10.23 -11.46 3.06
CA TYR A 39 -11.32 -10.67 3.62
C TYR A 39 -12.40 -10.38 2.60
N GLU A 40 -12.22 -10.79 1.36
CA GLU A 40 -13.12 -10.43 0.26
C GLU A 40 -13.24 -8.92 0.13
N ALA A 41 -12.12 -8.25 0.30
CA ALA A 41 -12.03 -6.80 0.27
C ALA A 41 -11.45 -6.31 -1.05
N GLU A 42 -11.62 -5.03 -1.30
CA GLU A 42 -10.99 -4.39 -2.44
C GLU A 42 -9.51 -4.13 -2.13
N LEU A 43 -8.68 -4.25 -3.14
CA LEU A 43 -7.26 -3.93 -3.04
C LEU A 43 -6.99 -2.63 -3.79
N LEU A 44 -6.38 -1.68 -3.11
CA LEU A 44 -5.92 -0.44 -3.75
C LEU A 44 -4.41 -0.39 -3.66
N VAL A 45 -3.76 -0.40 -4.82
CA VAL A 45 -2.30 -0.29 -4.89
C VAL A 45 -1.97 1.16 -5.19
N LEU A 46 -1.27 1.80 -4.27
CA LEU A 46 -0.96 3.22 -4.32
C LEU A 46 0.52 3.44 -4.62
N ARG A 47 0.80 4.35 -5.52
CA ARG A 47 2.16 4.81 -5.74
C ARG A 47 2.23 6.31 -5.54
N VAL A 48 3.23 6.75 -4.79
CA VAL A 48 3.45 8.17 -4.53
C VAL A 48 4.55 8.65 -5.46
N LEU A 49 4.27 9.75 -6.18
CA LEU A 49 5.27 10.44 -6.98
C LEU A 49 5.76 11.64 -6.19
N VAL A 50 7.07 11.66 -5.94
CA VAL A 50 7.69 12.74 -5.20
C VAL A 50 8.40 13.65 -6.20
N GLY A 51 8.05 14.92 -6.18
CA GLY A 51 8.76 15.93 -6.92
C GLY A 51 8.44 16.03 -8.39
N GLY A 52 8.74 15.02 -9.15
CA GLY A 52 8.58 15.08 -10.60
C GLY A 52 7.20 14.66 -11.07
N ASN A 53 6.74 15.29 -12.12
CA ASN A 53 5.44 14.94 -12.71
C ASN A 53 5.55 14.63 -14.19
N GLY A 54 6.74 14.70 -14.75
CA GLY A 54 6.91 14.55 -16.17
C GLY A 54 6.57 13.16 -16.72
N ALA A 55 6.64 12.13 -15.89
CA ALA A 55 6.38 10.76 -16.30
C ALA A 55 5.10 10.21 -15.72
N ARG A 56 4.21 11.08 -15.24
CA ARG A 56 3.00 10.61 -14.55
C ARG A 56 2.16 9.65 -15.38
N ALA A 57 1.94 9.97 -16.65
CA ALA A 57 1.11 9.12 -17.50
C ALA A 57 1.70 7.72 -17.66
N GLU A 58 3.02 7.63 -17.78
CA GLU A 58 3.69 6.33 -17.85
C GLU A 58 3.58 5.56 -16.55
N VAL A 59 3.76 6.26 -15.43
CA VAL A 59 3.67 5.62 -14.13
C VAL A 59 2.25 5.08 -13.90
N VAL A 60 1.24 5.86 -14.25
CA VAL A 60 -0.14 5.41 -14.13
C VAL A 60 -0.38 4.16 -14.95
N ARG A 61 0.06 4.18 -16.22
CA ARG A 61 -0.14 3.05 -17.11
C ARG A 61 0.59 1.80 -16.63
N ASP A 62 1.85 1.97 -16.21
CA ASP A 62 2.63 0.85 -15.70
C ASP A 62 2.00 0.25 -14.45
N LEU A 63 1.49 1.10 -13.57
CA LEU A 63 0.87 0.63 -12.35
C LEU A 63 -0.44 -0.11 -12.66
N GLU A 64 -1.24 0.43 -13.57
CA GLU A 64 -2.49 -0.23 -13.98
C GLU A 64 -2.21 -1.60 -14.57
N GLU A 65 -1.20 -1.71 -15.41
CA GLU A 65 -0.82 -2.98 -15.99
C GLU A 65 -0.35 -3.96 -14.92
N TYR A 66 0.47 -3.49 -14.02
CA TYR A 66 0.97 -4.31 -12.92
C TYR A 66 -0.19 -4.84 -12.06
N VAL A 67 -1.09 -3.97 -11.67
CA VAL A 67 -2.22 -4.35 -10.83
C VAL A 67 -3.14 -5.31 -11.58
N GLY A 68 -3.29 -5.12 -12.88
CA GLY A 68 -4.10 -6.03 -13.70
C GLY A 68 -3.61 -7.47 -13.66
N GLY A 69 -2.31 -7.68 -13.43
CA GLY A 69 -1.73 -9.01 -13.33
C GLY A 69 -1.77 -9.64 -11.95
N LEU A 70 -2.20 -8.90 -10.93
CA LEU A 70 -2.29 -9.45 -9.58
C LEU A 70 -3.52 -10.34 -9.45
N GLU A 71 -3.48 -11.23 -8.46
CA GLU A 71 -4.64 -12.04 -8.15
C GLU A 71 -5.77 -11.20 -7.59
N GLY A 72 -6.99 -11.65 -7.81
CA GLY A 72 -8.16 -10.99 -7.26
C GLY A 72 -8.92 -10.20 -8.30
N GLU A 73 -10.20 -10.02 -8.06
CA GLU A 73 -11.08 -9.32 -8.99
C GLU A 73 -11.31 -7.87 -8.62
N ARG A 74 -11.27 -7.58 -7.33
CA ARG A 74 -11.55 -6.24 -6.83
C ARG A 74 -10.24 -5.53 -6.52
N LYS A 75 -9.67 -4.96 -7.55
CA LYS A 75 -8.38 -4.31 -7.41
C LYS A 75 -8.33 -3.07 -8.28
N ARG A 76 -7.63 -2.08 -7.80
CA ARG A 76 -7.42 -0.84 -8.57
C ARG A 76 -6.12 -0.20 -8.16
N SER A 77 -5.70 0.77 -8.93
CA SER A 77 -4.45 1.46 -8.70
C SER A 77 -4.70 2.96 -8.58
N ALA A 78 -3.80 3.63 -7.90
CA ALA A 78 -3.83 5.09 -7.83
C ALA A 78 -2.41 5.62 -7.74
N VAL A 79 -2.16 6.71 -8.46
CA VAL A 79 -0.89 7.41 -8.40
C VAL A 79 -1.20 8.79 -7.83
N VAL A 80 -0.55 9.13 -6.73
CA VAL A 80 -0.74 10.42 -6.10
C VAL A 80 0.59 11.13 -5.98
N SER A 81 0.56 12.45 -6.11
CA SER A 81 1.76 13.26 -5.99
C SER A 81 1.78 13.93 -4.62
N GLY A 82 2.95 14.04 -4.06
CA GLY A 82 3.12 14.72 -2.78
C GLY A 82 4.60 14.88 -2.49
N ASP A 83 4.91 15.84 -1.62
CA ASP A 83 6.30 16.11 -1.28
C ASP A 83 6.81 15.17 -0.22
N ASP A 84 5.94 14.72 0.66
CA ASP A 84 6.31 13.83 1.75
C ASP A 84 5.55 12.50 1.58
N PRO A 85 6.26 11.41 1.33
CA PRO A 85 5.60 10.13 1.08
C PRO A 85 4.72 9.65 2.23
N ALA A 86 5.18 9.78 3.47
CA ALA A 86 4.39 9.30 4.60
C ALA A 86 3.09 10.07 4.75
N ASP A 87 3.17 11.40 4.66
CA ASP A 87 1.97 12.23 4.76
C ASP A 87 1.02 11.95 3.61
N THR A 88 1.57 11.77 2.42
CA THR A 88 0.76 11.51 1.22
C THR A 88 0.03 10.17 1.34
N ILE A 89 0.70 9.15 1.85
CA ILE A 89 0.09 7.84 2.06
C ILE A 89 -1.02 7.92 3.09
N VAL A 90 -0.76 8.58 4.21
CA VAL A 90 -1.76 8.73 5.29
C VAL A 90 -2.98 9.48 4.78
N GLU A 91 -2.76 10.55 4.03
CA GLU A 91 -3.86 11.34 3.48
C GLU A 91 -4.69 10.54 2.49
N ALA A 92 -4.02 9.73 1.66
CA ALA A 92 -4.72 8.85 0.74
C ALA A 92 -5.55 7.81 1.49
N ALA A 93 -5.00 7.23 2.55
CA ALA A 93 -5.73 6.25 3.35
C ALA A 93 -6.97 6.87 3.96
N ARG A 94 -6.87 8.11 4.40
CA ARG A 94 -8.01 8.83 4.97
C ARG A 94 -9.06 9.11 3.91
N ARG A 95 -8.65 9.62 2.78
CA ARG A 95 -9.56 9.96 1.69
C ARG A 95 -10.27 8.73 1.13
N GLU A 96 -9.55 7.64 1.00
CA GLU A 96 -10.10 6.40 0.46
C GLU A 96 -10.86 5.57 1.50
N LYS A 97 -10.75 5.96 2.76
CA LYS A 97 -11.37 5.22 3.86
C LYS A 97 -10.85 3.79 3.95
N ALA A 98 -9.53 3.66 3.83
CA ALA A 98 -8.90 2.35 3.95
C ALA A 98 -9.13 1.77 5.34
N ASP A 99 -9.38 0.47 5.39
CA ASP A 99 -9.52 -0.23 6.66
C ASP A 99 -8.18 -0.79 7.12
N VAL A 100 -7.35 -1.15 6.17
CA VAL A 100 -5.99 -1.64 6.45
C VAL A 100 -5.05 -0.98 5.47
N LEU A 101 -3.95 -0.47 5.99
CA LEU A 101 -2.89 0.10 5.19
C LEU A 101 -1.64 -0.76 5.36
N VAL A 102 -1.14 -1.29 4.26
CA VAL A 102 0.03 -2.16 4.24
C VAL A 102 1.21 -1.38 3.69
N VAL A 103 2.32 -1.42 4.40
CA VAL A 103 3.57 -0.81 3.94
C VAL A 103 4.71 -1.78 4.18
N GLY A 104 5.75 -1.67 3.37
CA GLY A 104 6.95 -2.46 3.58
C GLY A 104 7.84 -1.83 4.62
N SER A 105 8.59 -2.65 5.33
CA SER A 105 9.52 -2.17 6.35
C SER A 105 10.69 -1.42 5.73
N VAL A 106 11.17 -1.90 4.60
CA VAL A 106 12.13 -1.19 3.75
C VAL A 106 11.67 -1.44 2.33
N GLY A 107 11.86 -0.54 1.47
CA GLY A 107 11.38 -0.78 0.13
C GLY A 107 11.76 0.31 -0.81
N MET A 108 12.03 1.44 -0.27
CA MET A 108 12.47 2.55 -1.07
C MET A 108 13.92 2.31 -1.42
N SER A 109 14.22 2.25 -2.69
CA SER A 109 15.56 1.92 -3.17
C SER A 109 16.43 3.16 -3.31
N GLY A 110 17.71 2.93 -3.32
CA GLY A 110 18.68 3.94 -3.64
C GLY A 110 18.79 5.02 -2.59
N ARG A 111 19.06 6.21 -3.08
CA ARG A 111 19.32 7.34 -2.20
C ARG A 111 18.13 7.78 -1.40
N LEU A 112 16.95 7.54 -1.92
CA LEU A 112 15.72 7.94 -1.24
C LEU A 112 15.45 7.08 -0.02
N GLU A 113 16.02 5.89 0.02
CA GLU A 113 15.83 4.99 1.15
C GLU A 113 16.22 5.66 2.46
N PHE A 114 17.31 6.42 2.45
CA PHE A 114 17.75 7.12 3.64
C PHE A 114 16.70 8.12 4.14
N LEU A 115 16.14 8.87 3.22
CA LEU A 115 15.13 9.89 3.56
C LEU A 115 13.79 9.28 3.91
N LEU A 116 13.49 8.13 3.32
CA LEU A 116 12.16 7.53 3.41
C LEU A 116 12.07 6.36 4.37
N ARG A 117 13.16 6.00 5.02
CA ARG A 117 13.16 4.83 5.88
C ARG A 117 12.28 4.95 7.11
N ASN A 118 11.90 6.18 7.45
CA ASN A 118 10.97 6.40 8.55
C ASN A 118 9.52 6.36 8.11
N VAL A 119 9.25 6.11 6.83
CA VAL A 119 7.89 6.08 6.32
C VAL A 119 7.02 5.08 7.07
N PRO A 120 7.44 3.81 7.24
CA PRO A 120 6.58 2.87 7.97
C PRO A 120 6.27 3.33 9.38
N ASN A 121 7.25 3.88 10.06
CA ASN A 121 7.06 4.35 11.43
C ASN A 121 6.11 5.53 11.48
N ARG A 122 6.31 6.51 10.62
CA ARG A 122 5.44 7.69 10.58
C ARG A 122 4.03 7.32 10.16
N VAL A 123 3.90 6.43 9.20
CA VAL A 123 2.59 5.96 8.76
C VAL A 123 1.88 5.25 9.91
N SER A 124 2.58 4.39 10.64
CA SER A 124 1.94 3.65 11.73
C SER A 124 1.44 4.56 12.84
N HIS A 125 2.12 5.68 13.07
CA HIS A 125 1.71 6.62 14.11
C HIS A 125 0.56 7.53 13.68
N ASN A 126 0.43 7.78 12.40
CA ASN A 126 -0.49 8.82 11.92
C ASN A 126 -1.66 8.30 11.09
N ALA A 127 -1.64 7.04 10.72
CA ALA A 127 -2.69 6.48 9.86
C ALA A 127 -4.04 6.45 10.59
N PRO A 128 -5.13 6.64 9.84
CA PRO A 128 -6.47 6.61 10.42
C PRO A 128 -7.03 5.19 10.56
N CYS A 129 -6.22 4.17 10.32
CA CYS A 129 -6.68 2.79 10.25
C CYS A 129 -5.61 1.84 10.75
N THR A 130 -5.91 0.56 10.70
CA THR A 130 -4.94 -0.50 11.03
C THR A 130 -3.79 -0.46 10.03
N VAL A 131 -2.57 -0.56 10.53
CA VAL A 131 -1.37 -0.57 9.68
C VAL A 131 -0.66 -1.90 9.85
N VAL A 132 -0.31 -2.50 8.73
CA VAL A 132 0.49 -3.72 8.70
C VAL A 132 1.83 -3.37 8.07
N ILE A 133 2.90 -3.62 8.79
CA ILE A 133 4.24 -3.40 8.28
C ILE A 133 4.81 -4.76 7.89
N VAL A 134 4.99 -4.97 6.60
CA VAL A 134 5.50 -6.23 6.08
C VAL A 134 7.01 -6.19 6.06
N GLN A 135 7.64 -7.19 6.63
CA GLN A 135 9.09 -7.29 6.57
C GLN A 135 9.51 -7.62 5.15
N THR A 136 10.02 -6.61 4.46
CA THR A 136 10.38 -6.75 3.05
C THR A 136 11.84 -7.14 2.85
N HIS A 137 12.67 -6.88 3.87
CA HIS A 137 14.05 -7.32 3.83
C HIS A 137 14.14 -8.69 4.49
N ARG A 138 14.59 -9.66 3.72
CA ARG A 138 14.69 -11.01 4.22
C ARG A 138 16.13 -11.30 4.59
N GLU A 139 16.35 -11.67 5.83
CA GLU A 139 17.65 -12.16 6.22
C GLU A 139 17.77 -13.58 5.72
N ASP A 140 18.81 -13.81 4.96
CA ASP A 140 19.09 -15.16 4.54
C ASP A 140 19.74 -15.88 5.72
N ALA A 141 19.16 -16.96 6.07
CA ALA A 141 19.67 -17.77 7.14
C ALA A 141 20.98 -18.43 6.72
#